data_44eed7d86b44dfc529f34f76edf33a77
#
_entry.id   44eed7d86b44dfc529f34f76edf33a77
#
_cell.length_a   1.000
_cell.length_b   1.000
_cell.length_c   1.000
_cell.angle_alpha   90.00
_cell.angle_beta   90.00
_cell.angle_gamma   90.00
#
_symmetry.space_group_name_H-M   'P 1'
#
loop_
_entity.id
_entity.type
_entity.pdbx_description
1 polymer ?
#
loop_
_entity_poly.entity_id
_entity_poly.type
_entity_poly.pdbx_seq_one_letter_code
_entity_poly.pdbx_strand_id
1 'polypeptide(L)'
;MLKDRITPSKSFEEELEETIKRAFPLPGSTPLAGKAETWDILGSQLWNAATNFLREEEIQQDAGMKSHDTSALVVRLRVFAFLLIDAASHASAHREKSQGQLVRSFKIANKACRSCLASGRLELASKVFERCSEYVGKSEPDNQIVYLTQIAEKNESDEQRVFDRLKCEYYLLRGTHAWKGGRLDVADHFFSKVGPDALTLSSDLAENAADSLHEAAKSAADIKNTDLAIKWCEKAVAALNNCEQEDLSLYAAELRLAIASTMIDALLSQSGNAGSRLTATKIIEDLETSHGMSNRVALALMRLRLLVNSNPVDVEQLNLGLERVIRLTIVTEKGFKT
;
A
#
# COMPACT_ATOMS: atom_id res chain seq x y z
N MET A 1 -31.54 -2.18 -22.74
CA MET A 1 -32.57 -1.99 -21.75
C MET A 1 -32.23 -2.86 -20.54
N LEU A 2 -31.47 -2.33 -19.59
CA LEU A 2 -31.29 -2.87 -18.24
C LEU A 2 -30.96 -1.66 -17.36
N LYS A 3 -31.97 -0.81 -17.18
CA LYS A 3 -31.87 0.44 -16.40
C LYS A 3 -32.60 0.34 -15.05
N ASP A 4 -32.84 -0.86 -14.57
CA ASP A 4 -33.28 -1.01 -13.19
C ASP A 4 -32.05 -1.22 -12.33
N ARG A 5 -31.57 -0.13 -11.74
CA ARG A 5 -30.57 -0.17 -10.68
C ARG A 5 -31.17 -0.98 -9.54
N ILE A 6 -30.80 -2.25 -9.47
CA ILE A 6 -31.03 -3.08 -8.29
C ILE A 6 -30.15 -2.46 -7.19
N THR A 7 -30.74 -1.59 -6.37
CA THR A 7 -30.16 -1.30 -5.05
C THR A 7 -30.19 -2.62 -4.30
N PRO A 8 -29.04 -3.24 -3.98
CA PRO A 8 -29.04 -4.50 -3.28
C PRO A 8 -29.78 -4.31 -1.97
N SER A 9 -30.74 -5.18 -1.70
CA SER A 9 -31.39 -5.20 -0.39
C SER A 9 -30.34 -5.52 0.67
N LYS A 10 -30.47 -5.01 1.88
CA LYS A 10 -29.62 -5.41 3.03
C LYS A 10 -29.51 -6.93 3.15
N SER A 11 -30.56 -7.65 2.82
CA SER A 11 -30.63 -9.10 2.75
C SER A 11 -29.59 -9.71 1.80
N PHE A 12 -29.36 -9.12 0.62
CA PHE A 12 -28.38 -9.66 -0.33
C PHE A 12 -26.95 -9.50 0.16
N GLU A 13 -26.60 -8.36 0.77
CA GLU A 13 -25.25 -8.15 1.34
C GLU A 13 -24.97 -9.10 2.50
N GLU A 14 -25.97 -9.36 3.36
CA GLU A 14 -25.88 -10.29 4.48
C GLU A 14 -25.73 -11.73 3.99
N GLU A 15 -26.49 -12.14 2.98
CA GLU A 15 -26.37 -13.46 2.35
C GLU A 15 -25.02 -13.66 1.69
N LEU A 16 -24.49 -12.62 1.01
CA LEU A 16 -23.17 -12.67 0.39
C LEU A 16 -22.07 -12.81 1.45
N GLU A 17 -22.15 -12.06 2.55
CA GLU A 17 -21.19 -12.13 3.64
C GLU A 17 -21.23 -13.51 4.33
N GLU A 18 -22.41 -14.07 4.54
CA GLU A 18 -22.58 -15.41 5.11
C GLU A 18 -22.03 -16.48 4.16
N THR A 19 -22.26 -16.31 2.86
CA THR A 19 -21.71 -17.21 1.84
C THR A 19 -20.19 -17.16 1.83
N ILE A 20 -19.58 -15.98 1.91
CA ILE A 20 -18.15 -15.81 2.03
C ILE A 20 -17.62 -16.49 3.31
N LYS A 21 -18.30 -16.31 4.45
CA LYS A 21 -17.91 -16.94 5.72
C LYS A 21 -17.93 -18.48 5.62
N ARG A 22 -18.93 -19.03 4.96
CA ARG A 22 -19.07 -20.49 4.75
C ARG A 22 -18.08 -21.05 3.74
N ALA A 23 -17.67 -20.26 2.77
CA ALA A 23 -16.69 -20.65 1.78
C ALA A 23 -15.25 -20.74 2.34
N PHE A 24 -15.01 -20.23 3.54
CA PHE A 24 -13.75 -20.36 4.26
C PHE A 24 -13.91 -21.28 5.49
N PRO A 25 -12.98 -22.25 5.72
CA PRO A 25 -11.88 -22.65 4.83
C PRO A 25 -12.39 -23.45 3.63
N LEU A 26 -11.76 -23.24 2.46
CA LEU A 26 -12.06 -24.07 1.29
C LEU A 26 -11.64 -25.52 1.57
N PRO A 27 -12.50 -26.51 1.36
CA PRO A 27 -12.14 -27.91 1.60
C PRO A 27 -11.00 -28.33 0.66
N GLY A 28 -9.95 -28.93 1.24
CA GLY A 28 -8.74 -29.33 0.51
C GLY A 28 -8.92 -30.48 -0.48
N SER A 29 -10.08 -31.16 -0.48
CA SER A 29 -10.40 -32.26 -1.39
C SER A 29 -11.76 -32.02 -2.01
N THR A 30 -11.79 -31.72 -3.29
CA THR A 30 -13.00 -31.21 -3.92
C THR A 30 -13.66 -32.24 -4.85
N PRO A 31 -14.98 -32.46 -4.68
CA PRO A 31 -15.84 -33.03 -5.71
C PRO A 31 -16.02 -32.09 -6.94
N LEU A 32 -15.21 -31.07 -7.09
CA LEU A 32 -15.43 -29.88 -7.93
C LEU A 32 -14.63 -29.88 -9.22
N ALA A 33 -13.79 -30.91 -9.48
CA ALA A 33 -12.95 -30.99 -10.67
C ALA A 33 -13.73 -30.77 -11.99
N GLY A 34 -15.00 -31.24 -12.06
CA GLY A 34 -15.85 -31.05 -13.22
C GLY A 34 -16.47 -29.65 -13.36
N LYS A 35 -16.30 -28.75 -12.38
CA LYS A 35 -16.90 -27.39 -12.38
C LYS A 35 -15.85 -26.28 -12.35
N ALA A 36 -14.57 -26.62 -12.37
CA ALA A 36 -13.48 -25.65 -12.25
C ALA A 36 -13.54 -24.54 -13.30
N GLU A 37 -13.77 -24.90 -14.57
CA GLU A 37 -13.91 -23.94 -15.66
C GLU A 37 -15.08 -22.99 -15.44
N THR A 38 -16.23 -23.53 -15.05
CA THR A 38 -17.43 -22.70 -14.77
C THR A 38 -17.16 -21.70 -13.66
N TRP A 39 -16.46 -22.09 -12.61
CA TRP A 39 -16.13 -21.21 -11.49
C TRP A 39 -15.11 -20.17 -11.84
N ASP A 40 -14.13 -20.48 -12.68
CA ASP A 40 -13.16 -19.48 -13.17
C ASP A 40 -13.87 -18.42 -14.03
N ILE A 41 -14.78 -18.85 -14.92
CA ILE A 41 -15.58 -17.94 -15.75
C ILE A 41 -16.48 -17.05 -14.88
N LEU A 42 -17.24 -17.62 -13.95
CA LEU A 42 -18.12 -16.87 -13.05
C LEU A 42 -17.34 -15.89 -12.16
N GLY A 43 -16.23 -16.34 -11.58
CA GLY A 43 -15.36 -15.49 -10.79
C GLY A 43 -14.79 -14.32 -11.59
N SER A 44 -14.37 -14.56 -12.84
CA SER A 44 -13.86 -13.52 -13.73
C SER A 44 -14.96 -12.52 -14.14
N GLN A 45 -16.15 -12.98 -14.43
CA GLN A 45 -17.30 -12.12 -14.74
C GLN A 45 -17.68 -11.25 -13.56
N LEU A 46 -17.75 -11.84 -12.36
CA LEU A 46 -18.07 -11.14 -11.13
C LEU A 46 -17.01 -10.08 -10.78
N TRP A 47 -15.71 -10.41 -10.97
CA TRP A 47 -14.61 -9.47 -10.80
C TRP A 47 -14.75 -8.26 -11.73
N ASN A 48 -15.04 -8.51 -12.99
CA ASN A 48 -15.21 -7.47 -14.01
C ASN A 48 -16.44 -6.60 -13.68
N ALA A 49 -17.56 -7.19 -13.28
CA ALA A 49 -18.74 -6.47 -12.84
C ALA A 49 -18.42 -5.55 -11.65
N ALA A 50 -17.76 -6.06 -10.60
CA ALA A 50 -17.35 -5.27 -9.43
C ALA A 50 -16.40 -4.12 -9.82
N THR A 51 -15.54 -4.32 -10.82
CA THR A 51 -14.63 -3.27 -11.30
C THR A 51 -15.38 -2.19 -12.09
N ASN A 52 -16.38 -2.56 -12.89
CA ASN A 52 -17.21 -1.60 -13.61
C ASN A 52 -18.07 -0.76 -12.66
N PHE A 53 -18.60 -1.34 -11.59
CA PHE A 53 -19.31 -0.58 -10.55
C PHE A 53 -18.44 0.52 -9.93
N LEU A 54 -17.17 0.22 -9.62
CA LEU A 54 -16.26 1.25 -9.08
C LEU A 54 -16.01 2.38 -10.07
N ARG A 55 -15.77 2.06 -11.34
CA ARG A 55 -15.56 3.07 -12.38
C ARG A 55 -16.77 3.97 -12.58
N GLU A 56 -17.97 3.39 -12.54
CA GLU A 56 -19.21 4.17 -12.64
C GLU A 56 -19.38 5.09 -11.44
N GLU A 57 -18.99 4.64 -10.25
CA GLU A 57 -19.05 5.42 -9.02
C GLU A 57 -18.04 6.60 -9.05
N GLU A 58 -16.81 6.37 -9.48
CA GLU A 58 -15.79 7.40 -9.68
C GLU A 58 -16.28 8.49 -10.63
N ILE A 59 -16.84 8.10 -11.79
CA ILE A 59 -17.39 9.04 -12.76
C ILE A 59 -18.56 9.85 -12.18
N GLN A 60 -19.41 9.25 -11.33
CA GLN A 60 -20.52 9.94 -10.70
C GLN A 60 -20.07 10.92 -9.63
N GLN A 61 -19.03 10.57 -8.85
CA GLN A 61 -18.42 11.45 -7.85
C GLN A 61 -17.81 12.69 -8.53
N ASP A 62 -17.07 12.50 -9.61
CA ASP A 62 -16.48 13.60 -10.40
C ASP A 62 -17.56 14.51 -11.00
N ALA A 63 -18.73 13.99 -11.31
CA ALA A 63 -19.88 14.74 -11.79
C ALA A 63 -20.69 15.44 -10.66
N GLY A 64 -20.23 15.35 -9.39
CA GLY A 64 -20.90 15.96 -8.23
C GLY A 64 -22.24 15.31 -7.86
N MET A 65 -22.52 14.10 -8.38
CA MET A 65 -23.74 13.34 -8.03
C MET A 65 -23.54 12.61 -6.72
N LYS A 66 -24.60 12.58 -5.86
CA LYS A 66 -24.59 11.76 -4.66
C LYS A 66 -24.45 10.29 -5.05
N SER A 67 -23.27 9.71 -4.80
CA SER A 67 -23.04 8.30 -4.94
C SER A 67 -23.67 7.53 -3.77
N HIS A 68 -24.33 6.41 -4.04
CA HIS A 68 -24.66 5.42 -3.03
C HIS A 68 -23.36 4.75 -2.58
N ASP A 69 -23.17 4.50 -1.30
CA ASP A 69 -22.02 3.76 -0.77
C ASP A 69 -22.06 2.29 -1.26
N THR A 70 -21.65 2.09 -2.50
CA THR A 70 -21.52 0.76 -3.12
C THR A 70 -20.19 0.09 -2.75
N SER A 71 -19.30 0.85 -2.12
CA SER A 71 -17.95 0.42 -1.74
C SER A 71 -17.97 -0.90 -0.95
N ALA A 72 -18.86 -1.03 0.04
CA ALA A 72 -18.95 -2.23 0.86
C ALA A 72 -19.40 -3.47 0.06
N LEU A 73 -20.34 -3.31 -0.86
CA LEU A 73 -20.80 -4.38 -1.75
C LEU A 73 -19.69 -4.81 -2.70
N VAL A 74 -19.02 -3.85 -3.34
CA VAL A 74 -17.93 -4.13 -4.30
C VAL A 74 -16.80 -4.91 -3.64
N VAL A 75 -16.45 -4.58 -2.40
CA VAL A 75 -15.42 -5.32 -1.65
C VAL A 75 -15.83 -6.78 -1.45
N ARG A 76 -17.08 -7.05 -1.02
CA ARG A 76 -17.59 -8.41 -0.85
C ARG A 76 -17.62 -9.17 -2.18
N LEU A 77 -18.07 -8.52 -3.26
CA LEU A 77 -18.07 -9.11 -4.60
C LEU A 77 -16.66 -9.48 -5.07
N ARG A 78 -15.67 -8.62 -4.84
CA ARG A 78 -14.25 -8.91 -5.17
C ARG A 78 -13.70 -10.08 -4.37
N VAL A 79 -13.98 -10.14 -3.07
CA VAL A 79 -13.57 -11.27 -2.24
C VAL A 79 -14.22 -12.56 -2.71
N PHE A 80 -15.52 -12.54 -3.00
CA PHE A 80 -16.23 -13.73 -3.50
C PHE A 80 -15.74 -14.16 -4.87
N ALA A 81 -15.50 -13.22 -5.79
CA ALA A 81 -14.90 -13.50 -7.09
C ALA A 81 -13.52 -14.15 -6.95
N PHE A 82 -12.68 -13.64 -6.05
CA PHE A 82 -11.39 -14.25 -5.74
C PHE A 82 -11.55 -15.70 -5.26
N LEU A 83 -12.50 -15.96 -4.36
CA LEU A 83 -12.74 -17.32 -3.84
C LEU A 83 -13.15 -18.29 -4.94
N LEU A 84 -13.99 -17.88 -5.89
CA LEU A 84 -14.37 -18.73 -7.02
C LEU A 84 -13.16 -19.06 -7.91
N ILE A 85 -12.32 -18.06 -8.20
CA ILE A 85 -11.11 -18.24 -9.02
C ILE A 85 -10.08 -19.11 -8.28
N ASP A 86 -9.89 -18.91 -6.99
CA ASP A 86 -8.99 -19.72 -6.17
C ASP A 86 -9.46 -21.19 -6.08
N ALA A 87 -10.75 -21.41 -5.85
CA ALA A 87 -11.35 -22.74 -5.85
C ALA A 87 -11.20 -23.45 -7.21
N ALA A 88 -11.42 -22.75 -8.31
CA ALA A 88 -11.22 -23.25 -9.65
C ALA A 88 -9.75 -23.66 -9.90
N SER A 89 -8.82 -22.82 -9.45
CA SER A 89 -7.38 -23.07 -9.52
C SER A 89 -6.96 -24.31 -8.70
N HIS A 90 -7.57 -24.55 -7.54
CA HIS A 90 -7.30 -25.74 -6.72
C HIS A 90 -7.93 -27.00 -7.28
N ALA A 91 -9.14 -26.92 -7.84
CA ALA A 91 -9.81 -28.06 -8.47
C ALA A 91 -9.07 -28.55 -9.75
N SER A 92 -8.33 -27.68 -10.41
CA SER A 92 -7.49 -28.00 -11.57
C SER A 92 -6.11 -28.57 -11.20
N ALA A 93 -5.80 -28.74 -9.91
CA ALA A 93 -4.46 -29.08 -9.39
C ALA A 93 -3.94 -30.47 -9.77
N HIS A 94 -4.72 -31.31 -10.44
CA HIS A 94 -4.21 -32.54 -11.10
C HIS A 94 -3.45 -32.28 -12.42
N ARG A 95 -3.53 -31.06 -12.97
CA ARG A 95 -2.61 -30.53 -13.98
C ARG A 95 -1.56 -29.69 -13.27
N GLU A 96 -0.28 -29.82 -13.61
CA GLU A 96 0.78 -28.91 -13.14
C GLU A 96 0.29 -27.48 -13.26
N LYS A 97 0.18 -26.79 -12.12
CA LYS A 97 -0.21 -25.37 -12.13
C LYS A 97 0.84 -24.62 -12.92
N SER A 98 0.46 -24.05 -14.05
CA SER A 98 1.37 -23.13 -14.73
C SER A 98 1.66 -21.95 -13.79
N GLN A 99 2.91 -21.51 -13.76
CA GLN A 99 3.33 -20.36 -12.97
C GLN A 99 2.44 -19.14 -13.26
N GLY A 100 1.99 -18.98 -14.51
CA GLY A 100 1.05 -17.92 -14.90
C GLY A 100 -0.31 -17.99 -14.20
N GLN A 101 -0.84 -19.17 -13.88
CA GLN A 101 -2.08 -19.30 -13.11
C GLN A 101 -1.88 -18.87 -11.65
N LEU A 102 -0.74 -19.21 -11.05
CA LEU A 102 -0.38 -18.78 -9.71
C LEU A 102 -0.25 -17.27 -9.63
N VAL A 103 0.48 -16.67 -10.56
CA VAL A 103 0.65 -15.21 -10.69
C VAL A 103 -0.70 -14.51 -10.83
N ARG A 104 -1.60 -15.03 -11.69
CA ARG A 104 -2.96 -14.49 -11.87
C ARG A 104 -3.75 -14.52 -10.56
N SER A 105 -3.81 -15.66 -9.88
CA SER A 105 -4.56 -15.80 -8.63
C SER A 105 -4.00 -14.89 -7.54
N PHE A 106 -2.68 -14.80 -7.43
CA PHE A 106 -2.01 -13.94 -6.45
C PHE A 106 -2.26 -12.45 -6.73
N LYS A 107 -2.24 -12.02 -8.00
CA LYS A 107 -2.57 -10.65 -8.40
C LYS A 107 -4.01 -10.27 -8.03
N ILE A 108 -4.97 -11.18 -8.24
CA ILE A 108 -6.37 -10.96 -7.90
C ILE A 108 -6.52 -10.90 -6.37
N ALA A 109 -5.86 -11.78 -5.63
CA ALA A 109 -5.86 -11.79 -4.18
C ALA A 109 -5.32 -10.48 -3.57
N ASN A 110 -4.17 -9.98 -4.04
CA ASN A 110 -3.60 -8.71 -3.58
C ASN A 110 -4.57 -7.53 -3.84
N LYS A 111 -5.20 -7.51 -5.01
CA LYS A 111 -6.21 -6.48 -5.33
C LYS A 111 -7.45 -6.58 -4.43
N ALA A 112 -7.91 -7.80 -4.09
CA ALA A 112 -9.01 -7.99 -3.15
C ALA A 112 -8.62 -7.51 -1.74
N CYS A 113 -7.42 -7.86 -1.25
CA CYS A 113 -6.88 -7.38 0.01
C CYS A 113 -6.80 -5.85 0.06
N ARG A 114 -6.28 -5.22 -1.00
CA ARG A 114 -6.21 -3.75 -1.10
C ARG A 114 -7.60 -3.12 -0.96
N SER A 115 -8.60 -3.65 -1.64
CA SER A 115 -9.99 -3.18 -1.54
C SER A 115 -10.55 -3.34 -0.11
N CYS A 116 -10.27 -4.46 0.55
CA CYS A 116 -10.66 -4.70 1.94
C CYS A 116 -10.02 -3.69 2.90
N LEU A 117 -8.72 -3.43 2.75
CA LEU A 117 -7.98 -2.51 3.60
C LEU A 117 -8.42 -1.05 3.41
N ALA A 118 -8.69 -0.63 2.17
CA ALA A 118 -9.21 0.68 1.85
C ALA A 118 -10.59 0.94 2.49
N SER A 119 -11.44 -0.11 2.57
CA SER A 119 -12.78 -0.04 3.17
C SER A 119 -12.81 -0.41 4.65
N GLY A 120 -11.66 -0.61 5.31
CA GLY A 120 -11.58 -0.98 6.73
C GLY A 120 -12.10 -2.40 7.07
N ARG A 121 -12.31 -3.26 6.07
CA ARG A 121 -12.83 -4.64 6.25
C ARG A 121 -11.70 -5.62 6.59
N LEU A 122 -11.11 -5.47 7.78
CA LEU A 122 -9.93 -6.24 8.19
C LEU A 122 -10.18 -7.75 8.29
N GLU A 123 -11.38 -8.17 8.70
CA GLU A 123 -11.73 -9.60 8.79
C GLU A 123 -11.74 -10.28 7.42
N LEU A 124 -12.30 -9.62 6.39
CA LEU A 124 -12.29 -10.13 5.03
C LEU A 124 -10.87 -10.18 4.46
N ALA A 125 -10.06 -9.13 4.73
CA ALA A 125 -8.66 -9.12 4.37
C ALA A 125 -7.89 -10.29 4.99
N SER A 126 -8.11 -10.59 6.28
CA SER A 126 -7.47 -11.73 6.97
C SER A 126 -7.72 -13.05 6.25
N LYS A 127 -8.96 -13.31 5.82
CA LYS A 127 -9.32 -14.54 5.10
C LYS A 127 -8.63 -14.65 3.75
N VAL A 128 -8.57 -13.55 2.99
CA VAL A 128 -7.84 -13.53 1.72
C VAL A 128 -6.35 -13.76 1.95
N PHE A 129 -5.77 -13.15 3.00
CA PHE A 129 -4.37 -13.35 3.36
C PHE A 129 -4.03 -14.78 3.77
N GLU A 130 -4.93 -15.47 4.44
CA GLU A 130 -4.77 -16.89 4.77
C GLU A 130 -4.55 -17.71 3.50
N ARG A 131 -5.33 -17.46 2.45
CA ARG A 131 -5.14 -18.10 1.13
C ARG A 131 -3.85 -17.65 0.43
N CYS A 132 -3.52 -16.35 0.50
CA CYS A 132 -2.28 -15.84 -0.08
C CYS A 132 -1.03 -16.47 0.54
N SER A 133 -1.06 -16.80 1.84
CA SER A 133 0.07 -17.42 2.51
C SER A 133 0.47 -18.77 1.89
N GLU A 134 -0.50 -19.50 1.35
CA GLU A 134 -0.23 -20.76 0.63
C GLU A 134 0.50 -20.52 -0.71
N TYR A 135 0.25 -19.39 -1.38
CA TYR A 135 0.96 -19.04 -2.62
C TYR A 135 2.43 -18.72 -2.35
N VAL A 136 2.67 -17.95 -1.27
CA VAL A 136 4.03 -17.57 -0.85
C VAL A 136 4.81 -18.78 -0.34
N GLY A 137 4.22 -19.61 0.52
CA GLY A 137 4.87 -20.81 1.07
C GLY A 137 5.22 -21.87 0.02
N LYS A 138 4.47 -21.97 -1.08
CA LYS A 138 4.79 -22.87 -2.19
C LYS A 138 5.96 -22.39 -3.04
N SER A 139 6.34 -21.12 -2.94
CA SER A 139 7.47 -20.52 -3.67
C SER A 139 8.75 -20.45 -2.85
N GLU A 140 8.70 -20.77 -1.54
CA GLU A 140 9.92 -20.89 -0.73
C GLU A 140 10.54 -22.27 -0.98
N PRO A 141 11.80 -22.30 -1.44
CA PRO A 141 12.42 -23.55 -1.90
C PRO A 141 13.00 -24.35 -0.75
N ASP A 142 12.15 -24.98 0.08
CA ASP A 142 12.69 -25.88 1.11
C ASP A 142 13.03 -27.30 0.58
N ASN A 143 12.64 -27.68 -0.64
CA ASN A 143 12.93 -29.02 -1.14
C ASN A 143 13.12 -29.20 -2.66
N GLN A 144 13.24 -28.16 -3.46
CA GLN A 144 13.41 -28.29 -4.92
C GLN A 144 14.64 -27.57 -5.50
N ILE A 145 15.52 -27.06 -4.65
CA ILE A 145 16.67 -26.21 -5.07
C ILE A 145 17.74 -26.97 -5.86
N VAL A 146 17.83 -28.27 -5.75
CA VAL A 146 18.97 -29.00 -6.35
C VAL A 146 18.82 -29.21 -7.85
N TYR A 147 17.61 -29.18 -8.41
CA TYR A 147 17.40 -29.46 -9.85
C TYR A 147 17.27 -28.21 -10.73
N LEU A 148 16.89 -27.05 -10.18
CA LEU A 148 16.65 -25.83 -10.98
C LEU A 148 17.81 -24.85 -11.00
N THR A 149 18.78 -24.97 -10.09
CA THR A 149 19.94 -24.08 -10.03
C THR A 149 20.90 -24.23 -11.23
N GLN A 150 20.84 -25.33 -11.97
CA GLN A 150 21.70 -25.55 -13.14
C GLN A 150 21.11 -25.02 -14.47
N ILE A 151 19.84 -24.65 -14.52
CA ILE A 151 19.19 -24.11 -15.75
C ILE A 151 18.93 -22.61 -15.63
N ALA A 152 18.96 -22.05 -14.42
CA ALA A 152 18.51 -20.69 -14.09
C ALA A 152 19.55 -19.57 -14.28
N GLU A 153 20.76 -19.87 -14.73
CA GLU A 153 21.81 -18.84 -14.89
C GLU A 153 21.60 -17.87 -16.08
N LYS A 154 20.53 -17.98 -16.83
CA LYS A 154 20.39 -17.14 -18.06
C LYS A 154 19.07 -16.43 -18.31
N ASN A 155 17.99 -16.74 -17.61
CA ASN A 155 16.75 -15.95 -17.71
C ASN A 155 15.99 -16.06 -16.38
N GLU A 156 16.13 -15.07 -15.50
CA GLU A 156 15.01 -14.76 -14.59
C GLU A 156 13.81 -14.51 -15.51
N SER A 157 12.87 -15.46 -15.55
CA SER A 157 11.72 -15.33 -16.41
C SER A 157 10.96 -14.08 -15.97
N ASP A 158 10.40 -13.32 -16.91
CA ASP A 158 9.55 -12.17 -16.60
C ASP A 158 8.45 -12.53 -15.59
N GLU A 159 8.03 -13.78 -15.58
CA GLU A 159 7.07 -14.33 -14.61
C GLU A 159 7.61 -14.34 -13.17
N GLN A 160 8.90 -14.63 -12.97
CA GLN A 160 9.52 -14.60 -11.64
C GLN A 160 9.59 -13.16 -11.10
N ARG A 161 9.98 -12.20 -11.91
CA ARG A 161 9.97 -10.77 -11.53
C ARG A 161 8.57 -10.29 -11.15
N VAL A 162 7.57 -10.68 -11.93
CA VAL A 162 6.16 -10.37 -11.62
C VAL A 162 5.75 -11.00 -10.30
N PHE A 163 6.16 -12.25 -10.04
CA PHE A 163 5.86 -12.94 -8.79
C PHE A 163 6.53 -12.27 -7.58
N ASP A 164 7.80 -11.89 -7.69
CA ASP A 164 8.55 -11.22 -6.62
C ASP A 164 7.96 -9.83 -6.30
N ARG A 165 7.53 -9.10 -7.33
CA ARG A 165 6.75 -7.87 -7.15
C ARG A 165 5.45 -8.11 -6.38
N LEU A 166 4.69 -9.14 -6.73
CA LEU A 166 3.44 -9.50 -6.05
C LEU A 166 3.68 -9.96 -4.60
N LYS A 167 4.79 -10.66 -4.34
CA LYS A 167 5.23 -11.05 -2.99
C LYS A 167 5.57 -9.83 -2.14
N CYS A 168 6.27 -8.86 -2.71
CA CYS A 168 6.56 -7.59 -2.05
C CYS A 168 5.26 -6.83 -1.72
N GLU A 169 4.34 -6.70 -2.67
CA GLU A 169 3.03 -6.09 -2.46
C GLU A 169 2.23 -6.82 -1.36
N TYR A 170 2.27 -8.14 -1.34
CA TYR A 170 1.63 -8.94 -0.29
C TYR A 170 2.18 -8.62 1.10
N TYR A 171 3.51 -8.52 1.27
CA TYR A 171 4.09 -8.17 2.56
C TYR A 171 3.72 -6.75 2.99
N LEU A 172 3.68 -5.80 2.06
CA LEU A 172 3.22 -4.45 2.31
C LEU A 172 1.77 -4.42 2.81
N LEU A 173 0.87 -5.14 2.12
CA LEU A 173 -0.53 -5.25 2.51
C LEU A 173 -0.73 -5.96 3.85
N ARG A 174 0.08 -6.98 4.16
CA ARG A 174 0.10 -7.67 5.47
C ARG A 174 0.55 -6.72 6.59
N GLY A 175 1.58 -5.91 6.34
CA GLY A 175 2.05 -4.89 7.28
C GLY A 175 0.95 -3.85 7.53
N THR A 176 0.33 -3.35 6.47
CA THR A 176 -0.81 -2.41 6.55
C THR A 176 -2.00 -3.00 7.31
N HIS A 177 -2.34 -4.26 7.07
CA HIS A 177 -3.39 -4.96 7.81
C HIS A 177 -3.08 -5.07 9.32
N ALA A 178 -1.85 -5.47 9.64
CA ALA A 178 -1.41 -5.61 11.04
C ALA A 178 -1.40 -4.25 11.75
N TRP A 179 -0.89 -3.21 11.10
CA TRP A 179 -0.92 -1.85 11.63
C TRP A 179 -2.35 -1.35 11.87
N LYS A 180 -3.25 -1.44 10.89
CA LYS A 180 -4.66 -1.05 11.05
C LYS A 180 -5.38 -1.87 12.13
N GLY A 181 -4.92 -3.08 12.39
CA GLY A 181 -5.38 -3.94 13.50
C GLY A 181 -4.70 -3.67 14.85
N GLY A 182 -3.87 -2.62 14.98
CA GLY A 182 -3.17 -2.22 16.20
C GLY A 182 -1.98 -3.11 16.59
N ARG A 183 -1.53 -4.02 15.70
CA ARG A 183 -0.41 -4.95 15.95
C ARG A 183 0.87 -4.43 15.31
N LEU A 184 1.51 -3.45 15.96
CA LEU A 184 2.65 -2.73 15.39
C LEU A 184 3.90 -3.60 15.24
N ASP A 185 4.13 -4.54 16.14
CA ASP A 185 5.22 -5.53 16.08
C ASP A 185 5.11 -6.44 14.85
N VAL A 186 3.91 -6.92 14.59
CA VAL A 186 3.59 -7.74 13.40
C VAL A 186 3.70 -6.89 12.13
N ALA A 187 3.26 -5.63 12.17
CA ALA A 187 3.39 -4.71 11.05
C ALA A 187 4.87 -4.49 10.69
N ASP A 188 5.72 -4.20 11.68
CA ASP A 188 7.15 -4.02 11.48
C ASP A 188 7.83 -5.26 10.92
N HIS A 189 7.43 -6.45 11.39
CA HIS A 189 7.93 -7.71 10.83
C HIS A 189 7.62 -7.85 9.33
N PHE A 190 6.37 -7.56 8.90
CA PHE A 190 6.02 -7.64 7.49
C PHE A 190 6.66 -6.54 6.65
N PHE A 191 6.70 -5.31 7.13
CA PHE A 191 7.40 -4.22 6.45
C PHE A 191 8.91 -4.47 6.33
N SER A 192 9.50 -5.28 7.21
CA SER A 192 10.92 -5.68 7.10
C SER A 192 11.18 -6.72 6.02
N LYS A 193 10.13 -7.43 5.57
CA LYS A 193 10.23 -8.37 4.43
C LYS A 193 10.10 -7.69 3.06
N VAL A 194 9.75 -6.41 3.02
CA VAL A 194 9.75 -5.61 1.79
C VAL A 194 11.20 -5.27 1.45
N GLY A 195 11.78 -6.03 0.54
CA GLY A 195 13.18 -5.88 0.15
C GLY A 195 13.38 -4.69 -0.82
N PRO A 196 14.55 -4.03 -0.80
CA PRO A 196 14.86 -2.94 -1.71
C PRO A 196 14.81 -3.37 -3.17
N ASP A 197 15.31 -4.56 -3.50
CA ASP A 197 15.37 -5.06 -4.88
C ASP A 197 13.99 -5.18 -5.54
N ALA A 198 12.96 -5.55 -4.77
CA ALA A 198 11.60 -5.63 -5.28
C ALA A 198 10.97 -4.26 -5.55
N LEU A 199 11.41 -3.22 -4.84
CA LEU A 199 10.93 -1.85 -5.02
C LEU A 199 11.50 -1.19 -6.28
N THR A 200 12.70 -1.59 -6.72
CA THR A 200 13.29 -1.10 -7.98
C THR A 200 12.54 -1.59 -9.21
N LEU A 201 11.74 -2.65 -9.09
CA LEU A 201 10.98 -3.23 -10.20
C LEU A 201 9.77 -2.38 -10.64
N SER A 202 9.34 -1.42 -9.83
CA SER A 202 8.15 -0.61 -10.13
C SER A 202 8.06 0.63 -9.25
N SER A 203 8.09 1.81 -9.88
CA SER A 203 7.88 3.10 -9.21
C SER A 203 6.55 3.16 -8.47
N ASP A 204 5.46 2.66 -9.07
CA ASP A 204 4.16 2.56 -8.42
C ASP A 204 4.19 1.76 -7.11
N LEU A 205 4.96 0.66 -7.09
CA LEU A 205 5.10 -0.15 -5.87
C LEU A 205 5.91 0.59 -4.81
N ALA A 206 6.97 1.30 -5.21
CA ALA A 206 7.79 2.10 -4.31
C ALA A 206 7.01 3.26 -3.70
N GLU A 207 6.22 3.99 -4.50
CA GLU A 207 5.34 5.06 -4.01
C GLU A 207 4.26 4.52 -3.06
N ASN A 208 3.59 3.42 -3.42
CA ASN A 208 2.60 2.78 -2.53
C ASN A 208 3.22 2.26 -1.23
N ALA A 209 4.46 1.77 -1.28
CA ALA A 209 5.20 1.34 -0.09
C ALA A 209 5.53 2.54 0.81
N ALA A 210 6.03 3.62 0.22
CA ALA A 210 6.37 4.85 0.94
C ALA A 210 5.12 5.47 1.59
N ASP A 211 4.00 5.53 0.88
CA ASP A 211 2.74 6.06 1.39
C ASP A 211 2.20 5.21 2.56
N SER A 212 2.16 3.89 2.41
CA SER A 212 1.71 2.96 3.46
C SER A 212 2.59 3.02 4.72
N LEU A 213 3.92 3.12 4.53
CA LEU A 213 4.88 3.27 5.63
C LEU A 213 4.75 4.62 6.31
N HIS A 214 4.50 5.70 5.56
CA HIS A 214 4.28 7.04 6.09
C HIS A 214 2.99 7.10 6.93
N GLU A 215 1.88 6.56 6.45
CA GLU A 215 0.63 6.51 7.21
C GLU A 215 0.78 5.69 8.51
N ALA A 216 1.52 4.57 8.44
CA ALA A 216 1.86 3.80 9.63
C ALA A 216 2.76 4.59 10.60
N ALA A 217 3.75 5.34 10.09
CA ALA A 217 4.64 6.18 10.87
C ALA A 217 3.88 7.31 11.59
N LYS A 218 2.92 7.96 10.93
CA LYS A 218 2.02 8.95 11.55
C LYS A 218 1.28 8.33 12.74
N SER A 219 0.67 7.16 12.54
CA SER A 219 -0.03 6.48 13.63
C SER A 219 0.89 6.08 14.78
N ALA A 220 2.13 5.70 14.51
CA ALA A 220 3.12 5.42 15.53
C ALA A 220 3.51 6.69 16.30
N ALA A 221 3.66 7.82 15.61
CA ALA A 221 3.93 9.12 16.23
C ALA A 221 2.78 9.59 17.13
N ASP A 222 1.53 9.40 16.71
CA ASP A 222 0.33 9.78 17.46
C ASP A 222 0.26 9.05 18.82
N ILE A 223 0.69 7.79 18.87
CA ILE A 223 0.78 7.01 20.12
C ILE A 223 2.14 7.21 20.84
N LYS A 224 2.94 8.20 20.41
CA LYS A 224 4.25 8.53 20.98
C LYS A 224 5.32 7.43 20.89
N ASN A 225 5.17 6.50 19.95
CA ASN A 225 6.21 5.54 19.61
C ASN A 225 7.14 6.15 18.54
N THR A 226 7.95 7.11 18.99
CA THR A 226 8.81 7.94 18.10
C THR A 226 9.88 7.13 17.39
N ASP A 227 10.45 6.12 18.03
CA ASP A 227 11.49 5.27 17.43
C ASP A 227 10.95 4.47 16.24
N LEU A 228 9.75 3.92 16.41
CA LEU A 228 9.09 3.17 15.34
C LEU A 228 8.64 4.11 14.20
N ALA A 229 8.16 5.31 14.54
CA ALA A 229 7.79 6.33 13.55
C ALA A 229 9.00 6.72 12.69
N ILE A 230 10.15 7.01 13.31
CA ILE A 230 11.40 7.34 12.60
C ILE A 230 11.82 6.17 11.70
N LYS A 231 11.85 4.95 12.24
CA LYS A 231 12.23 3.74 11.49
C LYS A 231 11.35 3.54 10.25
N TRP A 232 10.05 3.75 10.33
CA TRP A 232 9.14 3.60 9.19
C TRP A 232 9.25 4.76 8.20
N CYS A 233 9.52 5.99 8.66
CA CYS A 233 9.87 7.11 7.79
C CYS A 233 11.15 6.87 7.02
N GLU A 234 12.21 6.34 7.66
CA GLU A 234 13.46 5.97 6.99
C GLU A 234 13.24 4.93 5.90
N LYS A 235 12.42 3.91 6.16
CA LYS A 235 12.05 2.91 5.16
C LYS A 235 11.24 3.52 4.01
N ALA A 236 10.33 4.47 4.30
CA ALA A 236 9.56 5.16 3.29
C ALA A 236 10.45 6.01 2.36
N VAL A 237 11.41 6.74 2.93
CA VAL A 237 12.42 7.49 2.15
C VAL A 237 13.26 6.53 1.31
N ALA A 238 13.75 5.43 1.89
CA ALA A 238 14.53 4.42 1.17
C ALA A 238 13.75 3.83 -0.01
N ALA A 239 12.44 3.58 0.15
CA ALA A 239 11.59 3.08 -0.93
C ALA A 239 11.57 4.04 -2.13
N LEU A 240 11.42 5.35 -1.89
CA LEU A 240 11.44 6.37 -2.96
C LEU A 240 12.84 6.58 -3.57
N ASN A 241 13.90 6.38 -2.79
CA ASN A 241 15.28 6.56 -3.26
C ASN A 241 15.78 5.37 -4.09
N ASN A 242 15.11 4.22 -4.03
CA ASN A 242 15.45 3.06 -4.85
C ASN A 242 14.95 3.17 -6.31
N CYS A 243 14.17 4.18 -6.64
CA CYS A 243 13.69 4.45 -7.99
C CYS A 243 14.36 5.68 -8.57
N GLU A 244 14.56 5.69 -9.90
CA GLU A 244 14.98 6.90 -10.61
C GLU A 244 13.94 8.01 -10.43
N GLN A 245 14.40 9.24 -10.22
CA GLN A 245 13.50 10.36 -9.94
C GLN A 245 12.53 10.66 -11.10
N GLU A 246 12.96 10.35 -12.32
CA GLU A 246 12.18 10.55 -13.55
C GLU A 246 11.02 9.55 -13.68
N ASP A 247 11.14 8.39 -13.04
CA ASP A 247 10.11 7.33 -13.04
C ASP A 247 9.04 7.55 -11.97
N LEU A 248 9.30 8.44 -11.01
CA LEU A 248 8.35 8.74 -9.93
C LEU A 248 7.30 9.76 -10.38
N SER A 249 6.09 9.62 -9.83
CA SER A 249 5.01 10.56 -10.10
C SER A 249 5.27 11.94 -9.48
N LEU A 250 4.52 12.95 -9.94
CA LEU A 250 4.55 14.29 -9.32
C LEU A 250 4.16 14.27 -7.83
N TYR A 251 3.36 13.29 -7.42
CA TYR A 251 2.98 13.08 -6.03
C TYR A 251 4.16 12.68 -5.13
N ALA A 252 5.17 12.00 -5.66
CA ALA A 252 6.33 11.56 -4.88
C ALA A 252 7.08 12.73 -4.20
N ALA A 253 7.11 13.90 -4.82
CA ALA A 253 7.71 15.09 -4.22
C ALA A 253 6.95 15.56 -2.97
N GLU A 254 5.63 15.60 -3.04
CA GLU A 254 4.77 15.95 -1.90
C GLU A 254 4.85 14.87 -0.80
N LEU A 255 4.90 13.60 -1.19
CA LEU A 255 5.08 12.49 -0.26
C LEU A 255 6.42 12.57 0.47
N ARG A 256 7.53 12.92 -0.20
CA ARG A 256 8.83 13.15 0.44
C ARG A 256 8.76 14.25 1.50
N LEU A 257 8.09 15.36 1.21
CA LEU A 257 7.91 16.46 2.16
C LEU A 257 7.06 16.01 3.36
N ALA A 258 6.00 15.25 3.12
CA ALA A 258 5.13 14.74 4.18
C ALA A 258 5.87 13.76 5.11
N ILE A 259 6.65 12.82 4.54
CA ILE A 259 7.49 11.88 5.30
C ILE A 259 8.52 12.64 6.13
N ALA A 260 9.23 13.60 5.54
CA ALA A 260 10.23 14.41 6.23
C ALA A 260 9.62 15.21 7.38
N SER A 261 8.43 15.80 7.18
CA SER A 261 7.71 16.51 8.25
C SER A 261 7.42 15.60 9.44
N THR A 262 6.87 14.42 9.19
CA THR A 262 6.57 13.43 10.23
C THR A 262 7.84 12.97 10.96
N MET A 263 8.91 12.73 10.21
CA MET A 263 10.20 12.29 10.77
C MET A 263 10.83 13.39 11.64
N ILE A 264 10.79 14.65 11.21
CA ILE A 264 11.30 15.79 11.98
C ILE A 264 10.48 15.96 13.26
N ASP A 265 9.16 15.90 13.20
CA ASP A 265 8.29 16.01 14.38
C ASP A 265 8.58 14.87 15.39
N ALA A 266 8.81 13.64 14.92
CA ALA A 266 9.20 12.52 15.76
C ALA A 266 10.59 12.72 16.40
N LEU A 267 11.58 13.18 15.63
CA LEU A 267 12.94 13.50 16.13
C LEU A 267 12.93 14.60 17.17
N LEU A 268 12.15 15.65 16.96
CA LEU A 268 12.03 16.76 17.91
C LEU A 268 11.26 16.39 19.19
N SER A 269 10.40 15.38 19.11
CA SER A 269 9.66 14.83 20.26
C SER A 269 10.55 14.01 21.19
N GLN A 270 11.72 13.56 20.73
CA GLN A 270 12.75 12.92 21.56
C GLN A 270 13.50 13.99 22.36
N SER A 271 12.93 14.41 23.49
CA SER A 271 13.42 15.52 24.30
C SER A 271 14.91 15.39 24.68
N GLY A 272 15.68 16.42 24.34
CA GLY A 272 17.06 16.63 24.82
C GLY A 272 18.17 16.00 23.97
N ASN A 273 17.87 15.35 22.85
CA ASN A 273 18.89 14.72 22.03
C ASN A 273 19.44 15.69 20.96
N ALA A 274 20.66 16.20 21.18
CA ALA A 274 21.35 17.07 20.19
C ALA A 274 21.56 16.34 18.84
N GLY A 275 21.69 15.01 18.85
CA GLY A 275 21.83 14.17 17.66
C GLY A 275 20.56 14.20 16.81
N SER A 276 19.38 14.15 17.41
CA SER A 276 18.09 14.20 16.71
C SER A 276 17.91 15.52 15.94
N ARG A 277 18.36 16.62 16.51
CA ARG A 277 18.33 17.94 15.84
C ARG A 277 19.28 18.00 14.65
N LEU A 278 20.49 17.47 14.80
CA LEU A 278 21.44 17.41 13.71
C LEU A 278 20.91 16.57 12.55
N THR A 279 20.28 15.44 12.87
CA THR A 279 19.61 14.59 11.86
C THR A 279 18.47 15.33 11.17
N ALA A 280 17.60 16.02 11.93
CA ALA A 280 16.52 16.80 11.36
C ALA A 280 17.03 17.94 10.43
N THR A 281 18.15 18.60 10.82
CA THR A 281 18.79 19.60 9.96
C THR A 281 19.29 19.00 8.65
N LYS A 282 19.97 17.84 8.71
CA LYS A 282 20.45 17.14 7.51
C LYS A 282 19.32 16.73 6.57
N ILE A 283 18.18 16.28 7.10
CA ILE A 283 17.00 15.94 6.29
C ILE A 283 16.53 17.16 5.49
N ILE A 284 16.49 18.34 6.10
CA ILE A 284 16.09 19.57 5.42
C ILE A 284 17.12 19.97 4.36
N GLU A 285 18.40 19.89 4.67
CA GLU A 285 19.49 20.22 3.75
C GLU A 285 19.48 19.28 2.53
N ASP A 286 19.22 18.00 2.74
CA ASP A 286 19.09 17.03 1.65
C ASP A 286 17.90 17.35 0.73
N LEU A 287 16.73 17.67 1.27
CA LEU A 287 15.57 18.08 0.49
C LEU A 287 15.83 19.36 -0.33
N GLU A 288 16.63 20.28 0.19
CA GLU A 288 17.00 21.52 -0.53
C GLU A 288 18.00 21.28 -1.64
N THR A 289 19.03 20.47 -1.36
CA THR A 289 20.18 20.28 -2.28
C THR A 289 19.92 19.17 -3.29
N SER A 290 19.50 17.99 -2.82
CA SER A 290 19.35 16.80 -3.68
C SER A 290 18.01 16.77 -4.42
N HIS A 291 16.97 17.41 -3.87
CA HIS A 291 15.63 17.40 -4.46
C HIS A 291 15.13 18.77 -4.93
N GLY A 292 15.95 19.82 -4.82
CA GLY A 292 15.62 21.17 -5.33
C GLY A 292 14.37 21.82 -4.72
N MET A 293 14.03 21.45 -3.48
CA MET A 293 12.77 21.86 -2.83
C MET A 293 12.87 23.19 -2.05
N SER A 294 13.94 23.98 -2.28
CA SER A 294 14.27 25.18 -1.49
C SER A 294 13.11 26.19 -1.35
N ASN A 295 12.24 26.27 -2.36
CA ASN A 295 11.16 27.25 -2.41
C ASN A 295 9.81 26.69 -1.93
N ARG A 296 9.77 25.51 -1.33
CA ARG A 296 8.53 24.92 -0.79
C ARG A 296 8.20 25.51 0.60
N VAL A 297 6.96 25.95 0.78
CA VAL A 297 6.45 26.48 2.06
C VAL A 297 6.62 25.45 3.17
N ALA A 298 6.35 24.16 2.87
CA ALA A 298 6.49 23.08 3.82
C ALA A 298 7.90 22.99 4.41
N LEU A 299 8.94 23.17 3.57
CA LEU A 299 10.33 23.14 4.02
C LEU A 299 10.68 24.34 4.92
N ALA A 300 10.18 25.55 4.58
CA ALA A 300 10.33 26.71 5.42
C ALA A 300 9.68 26.53 6.80
N LEU A 301 8.50 25.86 6.84
CA LEU A 301 7.83 25.51 8.10
C LEU A 301 8.61 24.50 8.92
N MET A 302 9.24 23.50 8.30
CA MET A 302 10.11 22.53 8.98
C MET A 302 11.31 23.22 9.62
N ARG A 303 11.97 24.16 8.89
CA ARG A 303 13.05 24.98 9.46
C ARG A 303 12.58 25.83 10.64
N LEU A 304 11.40 26.44 10.52
CA LEU A 304 10.84 27.22 11.61
C LEU A 304 10.61 26.38 12.87
N ARG A 305 10.11 25.15 12.72
CA ARG A 305 9.96 24.20 13.85
C ARG A 305 11.28 23.88 14.52
N LEU A 306 12.36 23.69 13.74
CA LEU A 306 13.71 23.48 14.31
C LEU A 306 14.17 24.68 15.13
N LEU A 307 13.93 25.91 14.65
CA LEU A 307 14.32 27.14 15.34
C LEU A 307 13.53 27.34 16.64
N VAL A 308 12.21 27.10 16.61
CA VAL A 308 11.34 27.19 17.80
C VAL A 308 11.78 26.20 18.88
N ASN A 309 12.22 25.00 18.48
CA ASN A 309 12.69 23.97 19.41
C ASN A 309 14.19 24.13 19.77
N SER A 310 14.87 25.22 19.34
CA SER A 310 16.26 25.48 19.74
C SER A 310 16.34 26.01 21.18
N ASN A 311 17.41 25.62 21.89
CA ASN A 311 17.66 26.13 23.22
C ASN A 311 19.14 26.56 23.34
N PRO A 312 19.44 27.86 23.46
CA PRO A 312 18.49 28.99 23.48
C PRO A 312 17.83 29.22 22.10
N VAL A 313 16.63 29.82 22.10
CA VAL A 313 15.95 30.24 20.88
C VAL A 313 16.65 31.47 20.29
N ASP A 314 17.11 31.36 19.02
CA ASP A 314 17.65 32.49 18.28
C ASP A 314 16.49 33.26 17.66
N VAL A 315 16.15 34.39 18.31
CA VAL A 315 15.02 35.26 17.93
C VAL A 315 15.23 35.89 16.55
N GLU A 316 16.48 36.24 16.20
CA GLU A 316 16.79 36.84 14.90
C GLU A 316 16.55 35.85 13.75
N GLN A 317 17.07 34.63 13.88
CA GLN A 317 16.83 33.53 12.92
C GLN A 317 15.35 33.15 12.84
N LEU A 318 14.66 33.15 13.97
CA LEU A 318 13.22 32.89 14.01
C LEU A 318 12.42 33.93 13.20
N ASN A 319 12.73 35.21 13.35
CA ASN A 319 12.09 36.30 12.59
C ASN A 319 12.37 36.19 11.09
N LEU A 320 13.61 35.88 10.69
CA LEU A 320 13.97 35.64 9.30
C LEU A 320 13.21 34.41 8.72
N GLY A 321 13.06 33.35 9.51
CA GLY A 321 12.29 32.17 9.15
C GLY A 321 10.80 32.49 8.94
N LEU A 322 10.19 33.27 9.81
CA LEU A 322 8.81 33.75 9.68
C LEU A 322 8.60 34.58 8.43
N GLU A 323 9.49 35.56 8.17
CA GLU A 323 9.44 36.38 6.95
C GLU A 323 9.52 35.51 5.68
N ARG A 324 10.37 34.49 5.69
CA ARG A 324 10.49 33.56 4.55
C ARG A 324 9.19 32.79 4.31
N VAL A 325 8.55 32.26 5.35
CA VAL A 325 7.25 31.59 5.25
C VAL A 325 6.20 32.54 4.67
N ILE A 326 6.10 33.76 5.19
CA ILE A 326 5.14 34.76 4.72
C ILE A 326 5.36 35.06 3.22
N ARG A 327 6.61 35.32 2.80
CA ARG A 327 6.93 35.61 1.40
C ARG A 327 6.53 34.47 0.48
N LEU A 328 6.85 33.22 0.85
CA LEU A 328 6.52 32.04 0.04
C LEU A 328 5.00 31.82 -0.05
N THR A 329 4.25 32.06 1.02
CA THR A 329 2.78 31.96 1.03
C THR A 329 2.13 32.99 0.12
N ILE A 330 2.59 34.26 0.16
CA ILE A 330 2.07 35.32 -0.70
C ILE A 330 2.33 35.06 -2.18
N VAL A 331 3.49 34.48 -2.53
CA VAL A 331 3.84 34.12 -3.91
C VAL A 331 2.94 33.00 -4.44
N THR A 332 2.66 31.99 -3.61
CA THR A 332 1.76 30.89 -3.99
C THR A 332 0.32 31.34 -4.20
N GLU A 333 -0.21 32.25 -3.37
CA GLU A 333 -1.56 32.84 -3.56
C GLU A 333 -1.68 33.65 -4.85
N LYS A 334 -0.63 34.37 -5.24
CA LYS A 334 -0.63 35.12 -6.51
C LYS A 334 -0.56 34.23 -7.74
N GLY A 335 0.12 33.09 -7.65
CA GLY A 335 0.19 32.08 -8.73
C GLY A 335 -1.14 31.39 -9.01
N PHE A 336 -2.06 31.34 -8.04
CA PHE A 336 -3.41 30.78 -8.22
C PHE A 336 -4.44 31.77 -8.79
N LYS A 337 -4.11 33.07 -8.90
CA LYS A 337 -5.02 34.11 -9.43
C LYS A 337 -4.72 34.54 -10.87
N THR A 338 -3.75 33.90 -11.51
CA THR A 338 -3.45 34.00 -12.95
C THR A 338 -3.83 32.72 -13.68
#